data_cb4b782f96388d6eb4fe6b3628d2613f
#
_entry.id   cb4b782f96388d6eb4fe6b3628d2613f
#
_cell.length_a   1.000
_cell.length_b   1.000
_cell.length_c   1.000
_cell.angle_alpha   90.00
_cell.angle_beta   90.00
_cell.angle_gamma   90.00
#
_symmetry.space_group_name_H-M   'P 1'
#
loop_
_entity.id
_entity.type
_entity.pdbx_description
1 polymer ?
#
loop_
_entity_poly.entity_id
_entity_poly.type
_entity_poly.pdbx_seq_one_letter_code
_entity_poly.pdbx_strand_id
1 'polypeptide(L)'
;FLYGAYTHTPDNKQVRQMSYLADTWQQTMNVNQEYTNVNPYARVGFSYRPNEGNDLGASISYNRYARNEGAGAEAFHTMQNTVLKQSSTADFLSPGQSTVYSSNAYYVGKIGSVKVDFNTDYYWYGKKTWMSLSETELNERSQAEAETSEVNSYRDNRNSMVASKLVLSVPLLKGSLSFGGEYSAVNRRTLYRVVPELTDNENEKVKEAMTSAFIDYNRTFGPLTLQAGLRYEYNDFDYYDHDLYIAEQSKTYGNWFPSLALSLPVGKTQMQLTYASDIYRPSYNELRSGVQYDNQYTYESGNPFLVPSIMRNLTYSLSWSWLHLQFIYSHIANEICSMTQTYQQAPLKSLVRPENINSYNSFQAGLTPNPAFGLWHPTLEAMLYKQWLSMETHVGNKLGNPVAVFQLSNTFDLKWLTASVVTTAQTEGNMGNKHICQGYFNTDLSFYKSLLNNRLTLTLDASDLFGTGNQHRTFYSGAQRTTFLRHLLDQQCHAKHPLPPQCHQQQVQGNRCRTVTKRKNVKNTPKAAPSNLSYSWTGAAALSG
;
A
#
# COMPACT_ATOMS: atom_id res chain seq x y z
N PHE A 1 4.24 -19.04 -18.84
CA PHE A 1 2.89 -18.50 -18.64
C PHE A 1 2.74 -17.21 -19.45
N LEU A 2 1.68 -17.09 -20.21
CA LEU A 2 1.33 -15.91 -21.00
C LEU A 2 -0.03 -15.42 -20.51
N TYR A 3 -0.16 -14.14 -20.25
CA TYR A 3 -1.40 -13.50 -19.83
C TYR A 3 -1.51 -12.11 -20.46
N GLY A 4 -2.72 -11.71 -20.81
CA GLY A 4 -3.02 -10.36 -21.23
C GLY A 4 -4.32 -9.89 -20.57
N ALA A 5 -4.36 -8.66 -20.08
CA ALA A 5 -5.55 -8.05 -19.55
C ALA A 5 -5.85 -6.73 -20.26
N TYR A 6 -7.13 -6.51 -20.50
CA TYR A 6 -7.68 -5.21 -20.84
C TYR A 6 -8.62 -4.79 -19.71
N THR A 7 -8.43 -3.61 -19.17
CA THR A 7 -9.30 -3.05 -18.14
C THR A 7 -9.70 -1.64 -18.57
N HIS A 8 -10.99 -1.38 -18.55
CA HIS A 8 -11.57 -0.05 -18.71
C HIS A 8 -12.38 0.27 -17.46
N THR A 9 -12.09 1.39 -16.82
CA THR A 9 -12.82 1.87 -15.64
C THR A 9 -13.48 3.19 -16.04
N PRO A 10 -14.80 3.18 -16.27
CA PRO A 10 -15.54 4.39 -16.60
C PRO A 10 -15.77 5.23 -15.33
N ASP A 11 -15.93 6.52 -15.54
CA ASP A 11 -16.45 7.53 -14.61
C ASP A 11 -16.19 7.34 -13.11
N ASN A 12 -15.07 7.83 -12.63
CA ASN A 12 -14.79 7.95 -11.21
C ASN A 12 -15.03 9.42 -10.77
N LYS A 13 -16.18 9.71 -10.18
CA LYS A 13 -16.50 11.05 -9.68
C LYS A 13 -15.86 11.26 -8.31
N GLN A 14 -15.02 12.29 -8.19
CA GLN A 14 -14.47 12.73 -6.93
C GLN A 14 -14.81 14.20 -6.70
N VAL A 15 -15.15 14.55 -5.46
CA VAL A 15 -15.25 15.94 -5.01
C VAL A 15 -14.12 16.18 -4.03
N ARG A 16 -13.26 17.13 -4.36
CA ARG A 16 -12.19 17.60 -3.47
C ARG A 16 -12.53 19.02 -3.05
N GLN A 17 -12.70 19.23 -1.77
CA GLN A 17 -12.91 20.57 -1.20
C GLN A 17 -11.66 20.97 -0.43
N MET A 18 -11.04 22.08 -0.81
CA MET A 18 -9.95 22.69 -0.05
C MET A 18 -10.48 23.94 0.67
N SER A 19 -10.22 24.04 1.96
CA SER A 19 -10.58 25.22 2.74
C SER A 19 -9.31 25.85 3.31
N TYR A 20 -9.10 27.11 2.98
CA TYR A 20 -8.03 27.94 3.53
C TYR A 20 -8.64 28.79 4.64
N LEU A 21 -8.28 28.52 5.88
CA LEU A 21 -8.96 29.16 7.02
C LEU A 21 -8.43 30.55 7.35
N ALA A 22 -7.15 30.82 7.11
CA ALA A 22 -6.53 32.09 7.44
C ALA A 22 -7.13 33.28 6.68
N ASP A 23 -7.57 33.05 5.41
CA ASP A 23 -8.06 34.09 4.51
C ASP A 23 -9.51 33.90 4.06
N THR A 24 -10.25 33.01 4.76
CA THR A 24 -11.65 32.71 4.42
C THR A 24 -11.89 32.22 2.97
N TRP A 25 -10.83 31.73 2.32
CA TRP A 25 -10.92 31.13 1.00
C TRP A 25 -11.37 29.67 1.06
N GLN A 26 -12.23 29.30 0.13
CA GLN A 26 -12.69 27.94 -0.06
C GLN A 26 -12.65 27.60 -1.55
N GLN A 27 -12.04 26.48 -1.91
CA GLN A 27 -12.05 25.95 -3.26
C GLN A 27 -12.68 24.56 -3.29
N THR A 28 -13.59 24.34 -4.23
CA THR A 28 -14.20 23.04 -4.51
C THR A 28 -13.77 22.58 -5.88
N MET A 29 -13.26 21.37 -5.99
CA MET A 29 -12.88 20.71 -7.24
C MET A 29 -13.75 19.46 -7.43
N ASN A 30 -14.42 19.38 -8.57
CA ASN A 30 -15.13 18.17 -9.01
C ASN A 30 -14.31 17.51 -10.11
N VAL A 31 -14.01 16.23 -9.97
CA VAL A 31 -13.21 15.47 -10.93
C VAL A 31 -14.02 14.33 -11.49
N ASN A 32 -13.98 14.18 -12.81
CA ASN A 32 -14.55 13.07 -13.54
C ASN A 32 -13.44 12.43 -14.39
N GLN A 33 -13.14 11.13 -14.20
CA GLN A 33 -12.00 10.47 -14.88
C GLN A 33 -12.37 9.09 -15.37
N GLU A 34 -11.77 8.70 -16.49
CA GLU A 34 -11.79 7.33 -17.00
C GLU A 34 -10.38 6.80 -17.22
N TYR A 35 -10.20 5.50 -17.08
CA TYR A 35 -8.92 4.84 -17.29
C TYR A 35 -9.03 3.64 -18.23
N THR A 36 -8.06 3.53 -19.14
CA THR A 36 -7.92 2.37 -20.02
C THR A 36 -6.53 1.76 -19.87
N ASN A 37 -6.47 0.46 -19.60
CA ASN A 37 -5.22 -0.28 -19.46
C ASN A 37 -5.18 -1.48 -20.39
N VAL A 38 -4.02 -1.66 -21.08
CA VAL A 38 -3.70 -2.86 -21.86
C VAL A 38 -2.38 -3.43 -21.35
N ASN A 39 -2.43 -4.64 -20.79
CA ASN A 39 -1.32 -5.22 -20.05
C ASN A 39 -0.96 -6.64 -20.53
N PRO A 40 -0.10 -6.83 -21.55
CA PRO A 40 0.51 -8.11 -21.86
C PRO A 40 1.58 -8.49 -20.84
N TYR A 41 1.55 -9.75 -20.41
CA TYR A 41 2.47 -10.32 -19.45
C TYR A 41 2.99 -11.67 -19.93
N ALA A 42 4.30 -11.89 -19.78
CA ALA A 42 4.94 -13.15 -20.05
C ALA A 42 5.90 -13.54 -18.93
N ARG A 43 5.92 -14.81 -18.54
CA ARG A 43 6.86 -15.35 -17.56
C ARG A 43 7.35 -16.72 -18.00
N VAL A 44 8.67 -16.94 -17.89
CA VAL A 44 9.34 -18.22 -18.10
C VAL A 44 10.21 -18.50 -16.88
N GLY A 45 10.27 -19.75 -16.45
CA GLY A 45 11.11 -20.15 -15.32
C GLY A 45 11.21 -21.66 -15.23
N PHE A 46 12.15 -22.09 -14.40
CA PHE A 46 12.32 -23.49 -14.05
C PHE A 46 12.53 -23.62 -12.54
N SER A 47 12.18 -24.78 -12.01
CA SER A 47 12.54 -25.25 -10.67
C SER A 47 13.11 -26.64 -10.81
N TYR A 48 14.24 -26.89 -10.17
CA TYR A 48 14.94 -28.17 -10.21
C TYR A 48 15.23 -28.64 -8.79
N ARG A 49 14.83 -29.86 -8.51
CA ARG A 49 14.94 -30.47 -7.20
C ARG A 49 15.82 -31.73 -7.33
N PRO A 50 17.16 -31.58 -7.20
CA PRO A 50 18.10 -32.69 -7.35
C PRO A 50 17.88 -33.81 -6.33
N ASN A 51 17.37 -33.48 -5.14
CA ASN A 51 17.00 -34.43 -4.07
C ASN A 51 15.97 -33.79 -3.14
N GLU A 52 15.47 -34.54 -2.16
CA GLU A 52 14.42 -34.08 -1.20
C GLU A 52 14.85 -32.90 -0.32
N GLY A 53 16.16 -32.63 -0.21
CA GLY A 53 16.72 -31.57 0.64
C GLY A 53 17.14 -30.32 -0.08
N ASN A 54 17.12 -30.28 -1.43
CA ASN A 54 17.63 -29.16 -2.22
C ASN A 54 16.65 -28.77 -3.33
N ASP A 55 16.40 -27.49 -3.46
CA ASP A 55 15.55 -26.88 -4.48
C ASP A 55 16.23 -25.61 -5.00
N LEU A 56 16.34 -25.50 -6.30
CA LEU A 56 16.87 -24.32 -6.96
C LEU A 56 16.04 -23.98 -8.18
N GLY A 57 15.97 -22.71 -8.49
CA GLY A 57 15.19 -22.27 -9.65
C GLY A 57 15.53 -20.87 -10.08
N ALA A 58 15.08 -20.57 -11.29
CA ALA A 58 15.15 -19.21 -11.83
C ALA A 58 13.92 -18.89 -12.66
N SER A 59 13.56 -17.62 -12.72
CA SER A 59 12.47 -17.13 -13.57
C SER A 59 12.77 -15.74 -14.09
N ILE A 60 12.25 -15.46 -15.29
CA ILE A 60 12.28 -14.14 -15.91
C ILE A 60 10.83 -13.79 -16.26
N SER A 61 10.41 -12.57 -16.00
CA SER A 61 9.12 -12.06 -16.42
C SER A 61 9.25 -10.72 -17.14
N TYR A 62 8.34 -10.53 -18.06
CA TYR A 62 8.16 -9.31 -18.82
C TYR A 62 6.69 -8.86 -18.65
N ASN A 63 6.51 -7.61 -18.29
CA ASN A 63 5.22 -6.98 -18.19
C ASN A 63 5.26 -5.62 -18.90
N ARG A 64 4.28 -5.36 -19.73
CA ARG A 64 4.17 -4.08 -20.44
C ARG A 64 2.76 -3.54 -20.30
N TYR A 65 2.63 -2.37 -19.72
CA TYR A 65 1.44 -1.57 -19.86
C TYR A 65 1.58 -0.77 -21.16
N ALA A 66 1.10 -1.37 -22.25
CA ALA A 66 1.26 -0.82 -23.59
C ALA A 66 0.40 0.44 -23.79
N ARG A 67 -0.72 0.52 -23.06
CA ARG A 67 -1.59 1.68 -22.95
C ARG A 67 -2.02 1.80 -21.51
N ASN A 68 -1.75 2.96 -20.92
CA ASN A 68 -2.22 3.37 -19.61
C ASN A 68 -2.65 4.82 -19.78
N GLU A 69 -3.92 5.02 -20.08
CA GLU A 69 -4.46 6.30 -20.49
C GLU A 69 -5.54 6.72 -19.51
N GLY A 70 -5.37 7.90 -18.93
CA GLY A 70 -6.36 8.59 -18.14
C GLY A 70 -6.87 9.79 -18.91
N ALA A 71 -8.17 9.98 -18.93
CA ALA A 71 -8.82 11.16 -19.49
C ALA A 71 -9.91 11.64 -18.53
N GLY A 72 -10.17 12.94 -18.50
CA GLY A 72 -11.21 13.46 -17.64
C GLY A 72 -11.32 14.98 -17.67
N ALA A 73 -12.23 15.46 -16.84
CA ALA A 73 -12.49 16.87 -16.66
C ALA A 73 -12.53 17.21 -15.17
N GLU A 74 -12.03 18.39 -14.87
CA GLU A 74 -12.06 19.01 -13.55
C GLU A 74 -12.84 20.32 -13.62
N ALA A 75 -13.65 20.58 -12.61
CA ALA A 75 -14.34 21.86 -12.47
C ALA A 75 -14.04 22.46 -11.11
N PHE A 76 -13.59 23.72 -11.10
CA PHE A 76 -13.20 24.44 -9.90
C PHE A 76 -14.15 25.60 -9.62
N HIS A 77 -14.53 25.76 -8.36
CA HIS A 77 -15.25 26.91 -7.84
C HIS A 77 -14.52 27.47 -6.64
N THR A 78 -14.09 28.71 -6.73
CA THR A 78 -13.34 29.40 -5.69
C THR A 78 -14.19 30.50 -5.06
N MET A 79 -14.36 30.42 -3.75
CA MET A 79 -15.18 31.34 -2.94
C MET A 79 -14.30 32.08 -1.93
N GLN A 80 -14.59 33.34 -1.68
CA GLN A 80 -14.04 34.12 -0.58
C GLN A 80 -15.19 34.70 0.25
N ASN A 81 -15.18 34.44 1.55
CA ASN A 81 -16.28 34.85 2.45
C ASN A 81 -17.66 34.46 1.88
N THR A 82 -17.80 33.22 1.38
CA THR A 82 -19.03 32.68 0.77
C THR A 82 -19.44 33.32 -0.57
N VAL A 83 -18.66 34.26 -1.11
CA VAL A 83 -18.90 34.88 -2.42
C VAL A 83 -18.05 34.17 -3.48
N LEU A 84 -18.68 33.71 -4.57
CA LEU A 84 -17.98 33.14 -5.71
C LEU A 84 -17.08 34.20 -6.36
N LYS A 85 -15.80 33.90 -6.47
CA LYS A 85 -14.78 34.80 -7.05
C LYS A 85 -14.33 34.35 -8.42
N GLN A 86 -14.21 33.05 -8.63
CA GLN A 86 -13.64 32.47 -9.83
C GLN A 86 -14.20 31.07 -10.05
N SER A 87 -14.49 30.75 -11.30
CA SER A 87 -14.78 29.40 -11.78
C SER A 87 -13.83 29.06 -12.91
N SER A 88 -13.39 27.81 -12.97
CA SER A 88 -12.59 27.34 -14.10
C SER A 88 -12.87 25.86 -14.37
N THR A 89 -12.56 25.43 -15.58
CA THR A 89 -12.60 24.01 -15.97
C THR A 89 -11.25 23.63 -16.53
N ALA A 90 -10.91 22.35 -16.38
CA ALA A 90 -9.71 21.78 -16.97
C ALA A 90 -10.04 20.42 -17.55
N ASP A 91 -9.75 20.22 -18.82
CA ASP A 91 -9.83 18.92 -19.48
C ASP A 91 -8.43 18.34 -19.57
N PHE A 92 -8.26 17.09 -19.16
CA PHE A 92 -6.96 16.44 -19.18
C PHE A 92 -6.96 15.13 -19.95
N LEU A 93 -5.83 14.84 -20.61
CA LEU A 93 -5.50 13.59 -21.22
C LEU A 93 -4.10 13.16 -20.78
N SER A 94 -3.99 11.98 -20.18
CA SER A 94 -2.74 11.46 -19.65
C SER A 94 -2.42 10.08 -20.22
N PRO A 95 -1.93 10.00 -21.48
CA PRO A 95 -1.43 8.75 -22.02
C PRO A 95 -0.11 8.35 -21.36
N GLY A 96 0.04 7.04 -21.11
CA GLY A 96 1.24 6.50 -20.51
C GLY A 96 1.58 5.12 -21.04
N GLN A 97 2.84 4.76 -20.89
CA GLN A 97 3.32 3.40 -21.14
C GLN A 97 4.39 3.03 -20.12
N SER A 98 4.39 1.78 -19.69
CA SER A 98 5.46 1.28 -18.83
C SER A 98 5.89 -0.13 -19.21
N THR A 99 7.13 -0.43 -18.91
CA THR A 99 7.72 -1.75 -19.13
C THR A 99 8.43 -2.19 -17.87
N VAL A 100 8.23 -3.44 -17.49
CA VAL A 100 8.86 -4.07 -16.33
C VAL A 100 9.55 -5.35 -16.78
N TYR A 101 10.82 -5.50 -16.44
CA TYR A 101 11.54 -6.75 -16.46
C TYR A 101 11.83 -7.16 -15.04
N SER A 102 11.58 -8.42 -14.69
CA SER A 102 12.05 -8.96 -13.42
C SER A 102 12.61 -10.35 -13.60
N SER A 103 13.69 -10.64 -12.90
CA SER A 103 14.26 -11.96 -12.83
C SER A 103 14.52 -12.31 -11.38
N ASN A 104 14.40 -13.60 -11.07
CA ASN A 104 14.65 -14.15 -9.75
C ASN A 104 15.46 -15.43 -9.92
N ALA A 105 16.42 -15.66 -9.02
CA ALA A 105 17.10 -16.94 -8.87
C ALA A 105 17.19 -17.26 -7.38
N TYR A 106 16.98 -18.54 -7.03
CA TYR A 106 17.01 -18.98 -5.66
C TYR A 106 17.65 -20.35 -5.49
N TYR A 107 18.15 -20.58 -4.30
CA TYR A 107 18.56 -21.90 -3.81
C TYR A 107 18.10 -22.07 -2.35
N VAL A 108 17.38 -23.14 -2.09
CA VAL A 108 16.99 -23.55 -0.73
C VAL A 108 17.44 -24.98 -0.52
N GLY A 109 18.30 -25.21 0.46
CA GLY A 109 18.83 -26.55 0.66
C GLY A 109 19.60 -26.74 1.95
N LYS A 110 20.28 -27.90 2.03
CA LYS A 110 21.14 -28.26 3.15
C LYS A 110 22.53 -28.64 2.64
N ILE A 111 23.56 -28.06 3.25
CA ILE A 111 24.95 -28.41 3.06
C ILE A 111 25.50 -28.92 4.39
N GLY A 112 25.58 -30.24 4.55
CA GLY A 112 25.84 -30.86 5.84
C GLY A 112 24.71 -30.57 6.83
N SER A 113 25.02 -30.01 7.99
CA SER A 113 24.04 -29.58 9.01
C SER A 113 23.49 -28.17 8.80
N VAL A 114 24.07 -27.39 7.88
CA VAL A 114 23.68 -26.00 7.62
C VAL A 114 22.55 -25.96 6.62
N LYS A 115 21.45 -25.30 6.97
CA LYS A 115 20.38 -24.93 6.05
C LYS A 115 20.78 -23.64 5.35
N VAL A 116 20.70 -23.61 4.03
CA VAL A 116 21.03 -22.46 3.19
C VAL A 116 19.76 -22.01 2.47
N ASP A 117 19.44 -20.73 2.56
CA ASP A 117 18.39 -20.06 1.78
C ASP A 117 19.01 -18.83 1.13
N PHE A 118 19.17 -18.90 -0.19
CA PHE A 118 19.71 -17.83 -1.01
C PHE A 118 18.66 -17.39 -2.02
N ASN A 119 18.46 -16.08 -2.13
CA ASN A 119 17.58 -15.49 -3.12
C ASN A 119 18.23 -14.25 -3.71
N THR A 120 18.08 -14.08 -5.03
CA THR A 120 18.52 -12.86 -5.72
C THR A 120 17.49 -12.44 -6.75
N ASP A 121 17.19 -11.15 -6.79
CA ASP A 121 16.23 -10.52 -7.66
C ASP A 121 16.90 -9.41 -8.47
N TYR A 122 16.53 -9.32 -9.73
CA TYR A 122 16.78 -8.14 -10.55
C TYR A 122 15.45 -7.58 -11.04
N TYR A 123 15.31 -6.28 -10.97
CA TYR A 123 14.12 -5.56 -11.40
C TYR A 123 14.54 -4.34 -12.22
N TRP A 124 13.90 -4.16 -13.37
CA TRP A 124 14.00 -2.97 -14.16
C TRP A 124 12.61 -2.46 -14.54
N TYR A 125 12.40 -1.17 -14.39
CA TYR A 125 11.15 -0.49 -14.66
C TYR A 125 11.41 0.80 -15.41
N GLY A 126 10.66 1.01 -16.50
CA GLY A 126 10.61 2.27 -17.25
C GLY A 126 9.17 2.70 -17.47
N LYS A 127 8.84 3.94 -17.12
CA LYS A 127 7.51 4.55 -17.33
C LYS A 127 7.68 5.90 -17.99
N LYS A 128 6.92 6.11 -19.07
CA LYS A 128 6.75 7.41 -19.73
C LYS A 128 5.30 7.82 -19.62
N THR A 129 5.07 9.05 -19.23
CA THR A 129 3.73 9.64 -19.12
C THR A 129 3.76 11.01 -19.78
N TRP A 130 2.77 11.27 -20.56
CA TRP A 130 2.48 12.60 -21.12
C TRP A 130 1.17 13.06 -20.50
N MET A 131 1.04 14.33 -20.24
CA MET A 131 -0.21 14.95 -19.80
C MET A 131 -0.43 16.18 -20.65
N SER A 132 -1.61 16.30 -21.23
CA SER A 132 -2.12 17.49 -21.86
C SER A 132 -3.29 17.99 -21.05
N LEU A 133 -3.23 19.24 -20.63
CA LEU A 133 -4.22 19.90 -19.80
C LEU A 133 -4.67 21.18 -20.50
N SER A 134 -5.98 21.32 -20.75
CA SER A 134 -6.61 22.50 -21.30
C SER A 134 -7.44 23.18 -20.22
N GLU A 135 -6.97 24.32 -19.71
CA GLU A 135 -7.58 25.04 -18.60
C GLU A 135 -8.31 26.28 -19.13
N THR A 136 -9.58 26.41 -18.78
CA THR A 136 -10.43 27.56 -19.19
C THR A 136 -10.91 28.29 -17.94
N GLU A 137 -10.56 29.57 -17.83
CA GLU A 137 -11.06 30.44 -16.77
C GLU A 137 -12.40 31.07 -17.17
N LEU A 138 -13.40 30.90 -16.31
CA LEU A 138 -14.73 31.45 -16.49
C LEU A 138 -14.87 32.70 -15.62
N ASN A 139 -14.87 33.86 -16.23
CA ASN A 139 -15.04 35.13 -15.52
C ASN A 139 -16.53 35.52 -15.49
N GLU A 140 -17.23 35.27 -14.40
CA GLU A 140 -18.66 35.55 -14.26
C GLU A 140 -19.02 37.05 -14.22
N ARG A 141 -18.03 37.93 -14.00
CA ARG A 141 -18.25 39.37 -13.91
C ARG A 141 -18.03 40.14 -15.21
N SER A 142 -17.19 39.64 -16.08
CA SER A 142 -16.97 40.18 -17.40
C SER A 142 -17.60 39.25 -18.42
N GLN A 143 -18.43 39.74 -19.32
CA GLN A 143 -18.84 38.99 -20.51
C GLN A 143 -17.66 38.84 -21.50
N ALA A 144 -16.43 38.86 -21.00
CA ALA A 144 -15.22 38.61 -21.77
C ALA A 144 -15.14 37.13 -22.15
N GLU A 145 -14.58 36.86 -23.32
CA GLU A 145 -14.28 35.51 -23.78
C GLU A 145 -13.45 34.77 -22.73
N ALA A 146 -13.78 33.51 -22.49
CA ALA A 146 -13.05 32.65 -21.59
C ALA A 146 -11.61 32.48 -22.09
N GLU A 147 -10.64 32.76 -21.22
CA GLU A 147 -9.24 32.54 -21.54
C GLU A 147 -8.91 31.06 -21.34
N THR A 148 -8.41 30.43 -22.41
CA THR A 148 -8.00 29.02 -22.38
C THR A 148 -6.49 28.95 -22.48
N SER A 149 -5.86 28.22 -21.54
CA SER A 149 -4.43 27.92 -21.53
C SER A 149 -4.21 26.43 -21.71
N GLU A 150 -3.16 26.09 -22.47
CA GLU A 150 -2.76 24.70 -22.65
C GLU A 150 -1.44 24.42 -21.92
N VAL A 151 -1.40 23.38 -21.12
CA VAL A 151 -0.22 22.93 -20.39
C VAL A 151 0.08 21.48 -20.77
N ASN A 152 1.28 21.24 -21.27
CA ASN A 152 1.74 19.92 -21.63
C ASN A 152 2.90 19.50 -20.73
N SER A 153 2.83 18.32 -20.11
CA SER A 153 3.94 17.79 -19.35
C SER A 153 4.38 16.42 -19.84
N TYR A 154 5.65 16.14 -19.62
CA TYR A 154 6.28 14.85 -19.94
C TYR A 154 7.11 14.37 -18.78
N ARG A 155 6.95 13.08 -18.42
CA ARG A 155 7.74 12.40 -17.38
C ARG A 155 8.32 11.10 -17.91
N ASP A 156 9.62 10.87 -17.66
CA ASP A 156 10.32 9.60 -17.93
C ASP A 156 10.99 9.12 -16.64
N ASN A 157 10.47 8.04 -16.08
CA ASN A 157 11.01 7.39 -14.88
C ASN A 157 11.68 6.09 -15.28
N ARG A 158 12.94 5.90 -14.91
CA ARG A 158 13.68 4.66 -15.08
C ARG A 158 14.27 4.21 -13.77
N ASN A 159 14.10 2.95 -13.46
CA ASN A 159 14.55 2.36 -12.21
C ASN A 159 15.14 0.97 -12.46
N SER A 160 16.30 0.68 -11.89
CA SER A 160 16.88 -0.65 -11.86
C SER A 160 17.27 -1.00 -10.43
N MET A 161 17.02 -2.24 -10.03
CA MET A 161 17.30 -2.75 -8.69
C MET A 161 17.89 -4.15 -8.78
N VAL A 162 18.90 -4.40 -7.96
CA VAL A 162 19.37 -5.74 -7.61
C VAL A 162 19.17 -5.93 -6.11
N ALA A 163 18.63 -7.06 -5.70
CA ALA A 163 18.52 -7.41 -4.28
C ALA A 163 18.95 -8.87 -4.09
N SER A 164 19.80 -9.13 -3.09
CA SER A 164 20.28 -10.46 -2.76
C SER A 164 20.19 -10.69 -1.27
N LYS A 165 19.75 -11.89 -0.86
CA LYS A 165 19.61 -12.30 0.54
C LYS A 165 20.18 -13.69 0.73
N LEU A 166 21.00 -13.86 1.76
CA LEU A 166 21.52 -15.14 2.21
C LEU A 166 21.15 -15.37 3.66
N VAL A 167 20.54 -16.50 3.95
CA VAL A 167 20.24 -16.98 5.31
C VAL A 167 20.87 -18.32 5.54
N LEU A 168 21.64 -18.44 6.60
CA LEU A 168 22.23 -19.68 7.07
C LEU A 168 21.59 -20.05 8.40
N SER A 169 21.13 -21.30 8.54
CA SER A 169 20.55 -21.77 9.79
C SER A 169 21.25 -23.04 10.26
N VAL A 170 21.63 -23.06 11.52
CA VAL A 170 22.33 -24.18 12.19
C VAL A 170 21.63 -24.56 13.49
N PRO A 171 21.59 -25.85 13.85
CA PRO A 171 21.15 -26.26 15.18
C PRO A 171 22.18 -25.78 16.21
N LEU A 172 21.72 -25.12 17.26
CA LEU A 172 22.56 -24.60 18.34
C LEU A 172 21.82 -24.73 19.68
N LEU A 173 22.46 -25.27 20.72
CA LEU A 173 21.95 -25.31 22.10
C LEU A 173 20.47 -25.77 22.22
N LYS A 174 20.10 -26.86 21.54
CA LYS A 174 18.72 -27.38 21.47
C LYS A 174 17.71 -26.40 20.83
N GLY A 175 18.19 -25.41 20.10
CA GLY A 175 17.42 -24.45 19.31
C GLY A 175 17.95 -24.36 17.88
N SER A 176 17.56 -23.32 17.16
CA SER A 176 18.03 -22.99 15.81
C SER A 176 18.57 -21.57 15.81
N LEU A 177 19.81 -21.40 15.40
CA LEU A 177 20.42 -20.12 15.13
C LEU A 177 20.37 -19.87 13.63
N SER A 178 19.77 -18.74 13.23
CA SER A 178 19.79 -18.24 11.85
C SER A 178 20.56 -16.93 11.80
N PHE A 179 21.43 -16.77 10.81
CA PHE A 179 22.14 -15.54 10.58
C PHE A 179 22.31 -15.33 9.08
N GLY A 180 22.52 -14.09 8.68
CA GLY A 180 22.64 -13.80 7.27
C GLY A 180 22.84 -12.34 6.97
N GLY A 181 22.78 -12.05 5.68
CA GLY A 181 22.90 -10.70 5.16
C GLY A 181 21.99 -10.46 3.97
N GLU A 182 21.76 -9.21 3.72
CA GLU A 182 20.96 -8.75 2.60
C GLU A 182 21.64 -7.52 2.01
N TYR A 183 21.71 -7.46 0.68
CA TYR A 183 22.22 -6.34 -0.08
C TYR A 183 21.23 -5.96 -1.15
N SER A 184 20.94 -4.67 -1.27
CA SER A 184 20.19 -4.14 -2.40
C SER A 184 20.84 -2.87 -2.94
N ALA A 185 20.79 -2.72 -4.25
CA ALA A 185 21.26 -1.52 -4.94
C ALA A 185 20.21 -1.06 -5.95
N VAL A 186 19.91 0.23 -5.89
CA VAL A 186 18.93 0.89 -6.75
C VAL A 186 19.60 2.02 -7.50
N ASN A 187 19.27 2.14 -8.78
CA ASN A 187 19.65 3.28 -9.61
C ASN A 187 18.38 3.78 -10.30
N ARG A 188 17.98 5.01 -9.98
CA ARG A 188 16.80 5.64 -10.54
C ARG A 188 17.17 6.93 -11.26
N ARG A 189 16.48 7.20 -12.37
CA ARG A 189 16.50 8.49 -13.06
C ARG A 189 15.07 8.95 -13.32
N THR A 190 14.80 10.22 -13.06
CA THR A 190 13.53 10.90 -13.31
C THR A 190 13.79 12.13 -14.16
N LEU A 191 13.06 12.25 -15.26
CA LEU A 191 13.01 13.45 -16.08
C LEU A 191 11.58 13.98 -16.04
N TYR A 192 11.40 15.28 -15.77
CA TYR A 192 10.12 15.98 -15.88
C TYR A 192 10.31 17.27 -16.65
N ARG A 193 9.35 17.58 -17.52
CA ARG A 193 9.30 18.83 -18.30
C ARG A 193 7.86 19.29 -18.40
N VAL A 194 7.65 20.59 -18.37
CA VAL A 194 6.35 21.23 -18.55
C VAL A 194 6.45 22.38 -19.54
N VAL A 195 5.45 22.53 -20.40
CA VAL A 195 5.37 23.58 -21.41
C VAL A 195 3.95 24.20 -21.38
N PRO A 196 3.82 25.50 -21.17
CA PRO A 196 4.86 26.50 -20.88
C PRO A 196 5.62 26.19 -19.59
N GLU A 197 6.79 26.75 -19.39
CA GLU A 197 7.66 26.47 -18.23
C GLU A 197 7.11 27.11 -16.95
N LEU A 198 6.12 26.44 -16.36
CA LEU A 198 5.43 26.87 -15.13
C LEU A 198 6.17 26.47 -13.85
N THR A 199 7.04 25.49 -13.97
CA THR A 199 7.94 24.99 -12.93
C THR A 199 9.28 24.59 -13.56
N ASP A 200 10.33 24.49 -12.74
CA ASP A 200 11.64 24.07 -13.22
C ASP A 200 11.60 22.64 -13.77
N ASN A 201 12.36 22.39 -14.83
CA ASN A 201 12.54 21.06 -15.38
C ASN A 201 13.38 20.20 -14.42
N GLU A 202 12.96 18.95 -14.21
CA GLU A 202 13.68 18.00 -13.35
C GLU A 202 14.56 17.07 -14.19
N ASN A 203 15.77 16.77 -13.72
CA ASN A 203 16.64 15.72 -14.23
C ASN A 203 17.38 15.08 -13.04
N GLU A 204 16.65 14.32 -12.28
CA GLU A 204 17.12 13.73 -11.03
C GLU A 204 17.66 12.33 -11.23
N LYS A 205 18.69 12.00 -10.47
CA LYS A 205 19.24 10.65 -10.38
C LYS A 205 19.51 10.29 -8.93
N VAL A 206 19.06 9.12 -8.54
CA VAL A 206 19.29 8.54 -7.22
C VAL A 206 20.05 7.24 -7.35
N LYS A 207 21.09 7.08 -6.54
CA LYS A 207 21.75 5.80 -6.29
C LYS A 207 21.57 5.48 -4.82
N GLU A 208 21.07 4.31 -4.52
CA GLU A 208 20.90 3.84 -3.15
C GLU A 208 21.48 2.44 -3.02
N ALA A 209 22.26 2.24 -1.96
CA ALA A 209 22.79 0.94 -1.58
C ALA A 209 22.41 0.66 -0.13
N MET A 210 21.75 -0.46 0.11
CA MET A 210 21.39 -0.92 1.45
C MET A 210 22.08 -2.25 1.73
N THR A 211 22.78 -2.31 2.86
CA THR A 211 23.38 -3.55 3.38
C THR A 211 22.82 -3.84 4.75
N SER A 212 22.45 -5.08 5.00
CA SER A 212 22.04 -5.49 6.34
C SER A 212 22.66 -6.81 6.75
N ALA A 213 22.85 -6.95 8.07
CA ALA A 213 23.23 -8.20 8.71
C ALA A 213 22.24 -8.50 9.83
N PHE A 214 21.92 -9.77 10.04
CA PHE A 214 21.01 -10.17 11.09
C PHE A 214 21.41 -11.50 11.71
N ILE A 215 20.95 -11.69 12.95
CA ILE A 215 21.03 -12.91 13.74
C ILE A 215 19.69 -13.14 14.43
N ASP A 216 19.21 -14.37 14.42
CA ASP A 216 17.95 -14.79 15.03
C ASP A 216 18.13 -16.14 15.72
N TYR A 217 17.69 -16.26 16.96
CA TYR A 217 17.74 -17.50 17.72
C TYR A 217 16.34 -17.92 18.15
N ASN A 218 15.97 -19.16 17.85
CA ASN A 218 14.69 -19.76 18.22
C ASN A 218 14.92 -21.00 19.05
N ARG A 219 14.25 -21.07 20.23
CA ARG A 219 14.31 -22.23 21.12
C ARG A 219 13.01 -22.41 21.90
N THR A 220 12.63 -23.71 22.08
CA THR A 220 11.50 -24.08 22.89
C THR A 220 11.99 -24.64 24.25
N PHE A 221 11.45 -24.09 25.33
CA PHE A 221 11.70 -24.48 26.73
C PHE A 221 10.41 -25.03 27.34
N GLY A 222 10.26 -26.35 27.35
CA GLY A 222 8.97 -26.94 27.70
C GLY A 222 7.85 -26.44 26.81
N PRO A 223 6.80 -25.77 27.33
CA PRO A 223 5.73 -25.20 26.51
C PRO A 223 6.09 -23.83 25.91
N LEU A 224 7.07 -23.12 26.47
CA LEU A 224 7.44 -21.78 26.04
C LEU A 224 8.39 -21.81 24.84
N THR A 225 8.02 -21.14 23.75
CA THR A 225 8.92 -20.87 22.62
C THR A 225 9.39 -19.43 22.68
N LEU A 226 10.71 -19.24 22.66
CA LEU A 226 11.41 -17.97 22.60
C LEU A 226 12.03 -17.81 21.21
N GLN A 227 11.78 -16.69 20.56
CA GLN A 227 12.52 -16.21 19.41
C GLN A 227 13.08 -14.83 19.73
N ALA A 228 14.39 -14.62 19.52
CA ALA A 228 15.06 -13.34 19.72
C ALA A 228 15.94 -13.05 18.52
N GLY A 229 15.83 -11.85 17.99
CA GLY A 229 16.53 -11.42 16.79
C GLY A 229 17.11 -10.01 16.92
N LEU A 230 18.17 -9.76 16.16
CA LEU A 230 18.77 -8.44 16.01
C LEU A 230 19.19 -8.27 14.55
N ARG A 231 18.76 -7.18 13.94
CA ARG A 231 19.14 -6.78 12.59
C ARG A 231 19.76 -5.38 12.63
N TYR A 232 20.84 -5.20 11.91
CA TYR A 232 21.43 -3.90 11.60
C TYR A 232 21.31 -3.62 10.12
N GLU A 233 20.86 -2.44 9.75
CA GLU A 233 20.80 -1.96 8.37
C GLU A 233 21.62 -0.70 8.23
N TYR A 234 22.42 -0.65 7.17
CA TYR A 234 23.18 0.51 6.73
C TYR A 234 22.69 0.92 5.35
N ASN A 235 22.33 2.18 5.21
CA ASN A 235 21.84 2.75 3.96
C ASN A 235 22.75 3.88 3.51
N ASP A 236 23.09 3.88 2.24
CA ASP A 236 23.86 4.89 1.54
C ASP A 236 23.03 5.40 0.37
N PHE A 237 22.66 6.67 0.40
CA PHE A 237 21.76 7.32 -0.53
C PHE A 237 22.41 8.55 -1.12
N ASP A 238 22.72 8.50 -2.41
CA ASP A 238 23.29 9.57 -3.22
C ASP A 238 22.22 10.20 -4.11
N TYR A 239 22.11 11.52 -4.03
CA TYR A 239 21.22 12.31 -4.84
C TYR A 239 21.99 13.20 -5.82
N TYR A 240 21.49 13.24 -7.07
CA TYR A 240 22.08 14.06 -8.13
C TYR A 240 20.95 14.84 -8.82
N ASP A 241 21.20 16.12 -9.07
CA ASP A 241 20.38 16.97 -9.92
C ASP A 241 21.19 17.42 -11.13
N HIS A 242 20.65 17.23 -12.35
CA HIS A 242 21.36 17.48 -13.62
C HIS A 242 22.77 16.84 -13.67
N ASP A 243 22.87 15.60 -13.17
CA ASP A 243 24.11 14.82 -13.01
C ASP A 243 25.13 15.44 -12.04
N LEU A 244 24.82 16.51 -11.30
CA LEU A 244 25.61 17.09 -10.24
C LEU A 244 25.25 16.46 -8.89
N TYR A 245 26.24 16.02 -8.13
CA TYR A 245 26.03 15.45 -6.78
C TYR A 245 25.59 16.54 -5.79
N ILE A 246 24.49 16.31 -5.07
CA ILE A 246 23.94 17.23 -4.08
C ILE A 246 24.15 16.66 -2.68
N ALA A 247 25.17 17.13 -2.01
CA ALA A 247 25.58 16.63 -0.69
C ALA A 247 24.50 16.82 0.39
N GLU A 248 23.74 17.92 0.34
CA GLU A 248 22.70 18.25 1.32
C GLU A 248 21.50 17.29 1.27
N GLN A 249 21.26 16.67 0.11
CA GLN A 249 20.16 15.73 -0.12
C GLN A 249 20.64 14.27 -0.05
N SER A 250 21.94 14.04 -0.05
CA SER A 250 22.56 12.72 0.09
C SER A 250 22.66 12.35 1.58
N LYS A 251 22.45 11.08 1.91
CA LYS A 251 22.32 10.62 3.30
C LYS A 251 22.95 9.26 3.51
N THR A 252 23.63 9.11 4.62
CA THR A 252 24.10 7.82 5.14
C THR A 252 23.55 7.62 6.55
N TYR A 253 22.92 6.47 6.80
CA TYR A 253 22.40 6.19 8.13
C TYR A 253 22.38 4.69 8.42
N GLY A 254 22.44 4.35 9.72
CA GLY A 254 22.32 2.99 10.21
C GLY A 254 21.27 2.87 11.30
N ASN A 255 20.53 1.75 11.28
CA ASN A 255 19.47 1.49 12.25
C ASN A 255 19.55 0.06 12.79
N TRP A 256 19.22 -0.09 14.09
CA TRP A 256 19.11 -1.36 14.77
C TRP A 256 17.65 -1.75 14.94
N PHE A 257 17.33 -3.00 14.63
CA PHE A 257 15.99 -3.57 14.73
C PHE A 257 16.01 -4.81 15.62
N PRO A 258 15.86 -4.65 16.95
CA PRO A 258 15.67 -5.77 17.86
C PRO A 258 14.26 -6.35 17.69
N SER A 259 14.15 -7.67 17.83
CA SER A 259 12.89 -8.39 17.85
C SER A 259 12.87 -9.45 18.94
N LEU A 260 11.71 -9.66 19.57
CA LEU A 260 11.48 -10.68 20.57
C LEU A 260 10.08 -11.25 20.42
N ALA A 261 9.95 -12.55 20.39
CA ALA A 261 8.65 -13.22 20.44
C ALA A 261 8.65 -14.33 21.49
N LEU A 262 7.65 -14.31 22.35
CA LEU A 262 7.36 -15.31 23.37
C LEU A 262 6.03 -15.97 23.00
N SER A 263 6.00 -17.28 22.86
CA SER A 263 4.81 -18.02 22.47
C SER A 263 4.56 -19.14 23.46
N LEU A 264 3.37 -19.18 24.05
CA LEU A 264 3.00 -20.10 25.12
C LEU A 264 1.63 -20.73 24.83
N PRO A 265 1.56 -22.03 24.50
CA PRO A 265 0.32 -22.78 24.49
C PRO A 265 -0.11 -23.17 25.93
N VAL A 266 -1.36 -22.84 26.27
CA VAL A 266 -1.98 -23.20 27.55
C VAL A 266 -3.31 -23.91 27.26
N GLY A 267 -3.31 -25.25 27.35
CA GLY A 267 -4.46 -26.06 26.97
C GLY A 267 -4.85 -25.84 25.49
N LYS A 268 -6.04 -25.30 25.25
CA LYS A 268 -6.54 -24.96 23.90
C LYS A 268 -6.21 -23.51 23.48
N THR A 269 -5.55 -22.74 24.34
CA THR A 269 -5.24 -21.33 24.13
C THR A 269 -3.79 -21.18 23.70
N GLN A 270 -3.54 -20.41 22.65
CA GLN A 270 -2.22 -19.98 22.22
C GLN A 270 -2.06 -18.50 22.57
N MET A 271 -1.06 -18.18 23.39
CA MET A 271 -0.69 -16.82 23.74
C MET A 271 0.64 -16.45 23.10
N GLN A 272 0.75 -15.22 22.62
CA GLN A 272 1.98 -14.71 22.05
C GLN A 272 2.19 -13.24 22.44
N LEU A 273 3.40 -12.91 22.87
CA LEU A 273 3.86 -11.55 23.09
C LEU A 273 5.03 -11.29 22.13
N THR A 274 4.92 -10.25 21.31
CA THR A 274 5.94 -9.90 20.31
C THR A 274 6.32 -8.43 20.44
N TYR A 275 7.62 -8.17 20.45
CA TYR A 275 8.18 -6.85 20.22
C TYR A 275 8.93 -6.86 18.89
N ALA A 276 8.63 -5.88 18.02
CA ALA A 276 9.29 -5.71 16.72
C ALA A 276 9.38 -4.24 16.36
N SER A 277 10.40 -3.90 15.56
CA SER A 277 10.54 -2.56 14.98
C SER A 277 10.47 -2.67 13.46
N ASP A 278 9.66 -1.81 12.86
CA ASP A 278 9.50 -1.66 11.41
C ASP A 278 9.99 -0.30 10.97
N ILE A 279 10.53 -0.22 9.76
CA ILE A 279 10.95 1.02 9.12
C ILE A 279 10.19 1.23 7.82
N TYR A 280 9.61 2.42 7.67
CA TYR A 280 9.05 2.90 6.42
C TYR A 280 9.95 3.98 5.84
N ARG A 281 10.57 3.69 4.71
CA ARG A 281 11.43 4.63 3.99
C ARG A 281 10.60 5.47 3.04
N PRO A 282 10.91 6.77 2.91
CA PRO A 282 10.26 7.59 1.90
C PRO A 282 10.44 6.95 0.52
N SER A 283 9.39 6.96 -0.27
CA SER A 283 9.50 6.59 -1.68
C SER A 283 10.35 7.62 -2.43
N TYR A 284 10.91 7.22 -3.56
CA TYR A 284 11.70 8.17 -4.37
C TYR A 284 10.87 9.35 -4.90
N ASN A 285 9.57 9.18 -5.09
CA ASN A 285 8.69 10.30 -5.45
C ASN A 285 8.53 11.28 -4.30
N GLU A 286 8.50 10.78 -3.06
CA GLU A 286 8.47 11.62 -1.86
C GLU A 286 9.81 12.34 -1.62
N LEU A 287 10.93 11.82 -2.13
CA LEU A 287 12.27 12.41 -1.99
C LEU A 287 12.66 13.36 -3.14
N ARG A 288 11.84 13.53 -4.18
CA ARG A 288 12.15 14.44 -5.29
C ARG A 288 12.27 15.89 -4.78
N SER A 289 13.11 16.70 -5.42
CA SER A 289 13.27 18.12 -5.10
C SER A 289 12.37 19.02 -5.96
N GLY A 290 12.08 18.58 -7.17
CA GLY A 290 11.34 19.37 -8.15
C GLY A 290 9.86 19.56 -7.81
N VAL A 291 9.32 20.65 -8.32
CA VAL A 291 7.89 20.98 -8.23
C VAL A 291 7.22 20.64 -9.55
N GLN A 292 6.16 19.85 -9.49
CA GLN A 292 5.37 19.43 -10.66
C GLN A 292 4.04 20.17 -10.68
N TYR A 293 3.64 20.56 -11.86
CA TYR A 293 2.36 21.19 -12.11
C TYR A 293 1.28 20.12 -12.23
N ASP A 294 0.24 20.20 -11.42
CA ASP A 294 -0.95 19.35 -11.49
C ASP A 294 -2.09 20.10 -12.20
N ASN A 295 -2.42 21.30 -11.73
CA ASN A 295 -3.33 22.25 -12.35
C ASN A 295 -3.03 23.67 -11.84
N GLN A 296 -3.74 24.69 -12.34
CA GLN A 296 -3.49 26.09 -12.00
C GLN A 296 -3.52 26.42 -10.50
N TYR A 297 -4.13 25.56 -9.67
CA TYR A 297 -4.26 25.74 -8.22
C TYR A 297 -3.42 24.78 -7.40
N THR A 298 -2.98 23.67 -7.99
CA THR A 298 -2.31 22.59 -7.27
C THR A 298 -0.96 22.29 -7.89
N TYR A 299 0.05 22.31 -7.06
CA TYR A 299 1.41 21.93 -7.35
C TYR A 299 1.81 20.79 -6.41
N GLU A 300 2.65 19.90 -6.86
CA GLU A 300 3.16 18.80 -6.05
C GLU A 300 4.69 18.79 -6.03
N SER A 301 5.27 18.57 -4.86
CA SER A 301 6.71 18.29 -4.75
C SER A 301 6.97 17.11 -3.82
N GLY A 302 8.17 16.57 -3.90
CA GLY A 302 8.68 15.74 -2.81
C GLY A 302 9.36 16.62 -1.75
N ASN A 303 10.04 15.94 -0.84
CA ASN A 303 10.86 16.55 0.20
C ASN A 303 12.14 15.72 0.38
N PRO A 304 13.27 16.18 -0.19
CA PRO A 304 14.52 15.42 -0.11
C PRO A 304 15.09 15.31 1.32
N PHE A 305 14.55 16.10 2.25
CA PHE A 305 14.98 16.08 3.66
C PHE A 305 14.20 15.09 4.54
N LEU A 306 13.24 14.34 3.98
CA LEU A 306 12.52 13.32 4.73
C LEU A 306 13.46 12.29 5.33
N VAL A 307 13.18 11.94 6.57
CA VAL A 307 13.82 10.81 7.25
C VAL A 307 12.86 9.62 7.32
N PRO A 308 13.36 8.39 7.40
CA PRO A 308 12.51 7.24 7.56
C PRO A 308 11.62 7.29 8.80
N SER A 309 10.39 6.83 8.66
CA SER A 309 9.49 6.58 9.80
C SER A 309 9.87 5.25 10.46
N ILE A 310 9.97 5.25 11.78
CA ILE A 310 10.26 4.04 12.56
C ILE A 310 9.07 3.76 13.48
N MET A 311 8.51 2.56 13.37
CA MET A 311 7.42 2.08 14.19
C MET A 311 7.90 0.94 15.09
N ARG A 312 7.71 1.08 16.40
CA ARG A 312 8.04 0.06 17.41
C ARG A 312 6.74 -0.49 17.98
N ASN A 313 6.52 -1.79 17.79
CA ASN A 313 5.28 -2.46 18.11
C ASN A 313 5.48 -3.45 19.27
N LEU A 314 4.62 -3.36 20.27
CA LEU A 314 4.41 -4.39 21.27
C LEU A 314 3.03 -5.02 21.01
N THR A 315 3.03 -6.28 20.60
CA THR A 315 1.81 -7.01 20.22
C THR A 315 1.57 -8.17 21.19
N TYR A 316 0.37 -8.22 21.77
CA TYR A 316 -0.13 -9.37 22.49
C TYR A 316 -1.27 -10.01 21.70
N SER A 317 -1.17 -11.32 21.44
CA SER A 317 -2.19 -12.09 20.72
C SER A 317 -2.61 -13.30 21.56
N LEU A 318 -3.92 -13.57 21.57
CA LEU A 318 -4.52 -14.72 22.19
C LEU A 318 -5.47 -15.40 21.19
N SER A 319 -5.24 -16.68 20.95
CA SER A 319 -6.11 -17.50 20.11
C SER A 319 -6.68 -18.65 20.94
N TRP A 320 -8.01 -18.74 21.00
CA TRP A 320 -8.71 -19.80 21.71
C TRP A 320 -9.84 -20.35 20.85
N SER A 321 -9.69 -21.60 20.38
CA SER A 321 -10.71 -22.25 19.55
C SER A 321 -11.18 -21.39 18.38
N TRP A 322 -12.34 -20.77 18.48
CA TRP A 322 -12.99 -19.92 17.49
C TRP A 322 -12.79 -18.41 17.76
N LEU A 323 -12.03 -18.02 18.79
CA LEU A 323 -11.81 -16.64 19.18
C LEU A 323 -10.34 -16.25 19.01
N HIS A 324 -10.10 -15.12 18.33
CA HIS A 324 -8.80 -14.47 18.28
C HIS A 324 -8.90 -13.04 18.81
N LEU A 325 -7.99 -12.70 19.74
CA LEU A 325 -7.81 -11.36 20.29
C LEU A 325 -6.41 -10.87 19.99
N GLN A 326 -6.28 -9.59 19.67
CA GLN A 326 -4.99 -8.94 19.44
C GLN A 326 -4.98 -7.53 20.02
N PHE A 327 -3.90 -7.17 20.70
CA PHE A 327 -3.64 -5.83 21.21
C PHE A 327 -2.27 -5.38 20.71
N ILE A 328 -2.20 -4.20 20.13
CA ILE A 328 -0.97 -3.63 19.60
C ILE A 328 -0.79 -2.23 20.20
N TYR A 329 0.32 -2.02 20.87
CA TYR A 329 0.79 -0.69 21.25
C TYR A 329 1.96 -0.31 20.37
N SER A 330 1.86 0.84 19.71
CA SER A 330 2.87 1.32 18.76
C SER A 330 3.40 2.69 19.18
N HIS A 331 4.72 2.85 19.09
CA HIS A 331 5.39 4.15 19.09
C HIS A 331 5.86 4.43 17.67
N ILE A 332 5.34 5.50 17.06
CA ILE A 332 5.61 5.91 15.69
C ILE A 332 6.45 7.17 15.73
N ALA A 333 7.65 7.12 15.14
CA ALA A 333 8.55 8.25 15.04
C ALA A 333 8.69 8.69 13.59
N ASN A 334 8.60 9.99 13.35
CA ASN A 334 8.82 10.63 12.04
C ASN A 334 7.86 10.09 10.96
N GLU A 335 6.57 9.88 11.28
CA GLU A 335 5.60 9.47 10.26
C GLU A 335 5.59 10.48 9.10
N ILE A 336 5.55 9.95 7.87
CA ILE A 336 5.52 10.76 6.67
C ILE A 336 4.05 10.99 6.29
N CYS A 337 3.65 12.26 6.31
CA CYS A 337 2.30 12.68 5.95
C CYS A 337 2.32 13.67 4.79
N SER A 338 1.35 13.55 3.89
CA SER A 338 1.12 14.58 2.86
C SER A 338 0.59 15.85 3.52
N MET A 339 1.28 16.95 3.33
CA MET A 339 0.95 18.26 3.86
C MET A 339 0.67 19.22 2.71
N THR A 340 -0.25 20.17 2.93
CA THR A 340 -0.60 21.19 1.96
C THR A 340 -0.25 22.55 2.53
N GLN A 341 0.45 23.37 1.75
CA GLN A 341 0.83 24.73 2.11
C GLN A 341 0.58 25.70 0.96
N THR A 342 0.51 26.99 1.25
CA THR A 342 0.38 28.01 0.20
C THR A 342 1.64 28.04 -0.67
N TYR A 343 1.46 28.05 -2.00
CA TYR A 343 2.57 28.10 -2.95
C TYR A 343 2.82 29.54 -3.42
N GLN A 344 4.08 29.97 -3.41
CA GLN A 344 4.52 31.31 -3.85
C GLN A 344 3.74 32.47 -3.22
N GLN A 345 3.28 32.32 -1.98
CA GLN A 345 2.45 33.31 -1.25
C GLN A 345 1.14 33.67 -1.98
N ALA A 346 0.73 32.89 -2.97
CA ALA A 346 -0.53 33.08 -3.68
C ALA A 346 -1.66 32.33 -2.96
N PRO A 347 -2.69 32.99 -2.42
CA PRO A 347 -3.68 32.37 -1.53
C PRO A 347 -4.49 31.25 -2.19
N LEU A 348 -4.54 31.20 -3.52
CA LEU A 348 -5.26 30.16 -4.27
C LEU A 348 -4.37 29.03 -4.76
N LYS A 349 -3.04 29.15 -4.67
CA LYS A 349 -2.11 28.13 -5.11
C LYS A 349 -1.61 27.29 -3.94
N SER A 350 -1.77 26.01 -4.05
CA SER A 350 -1.37 25.03 -3.03
C SER A 350 -0.21 24.18 -3.49
N LEU A 351 0.77 23.98 -2.62
CA LEU A 351 1.82 22.99 -2.78
C LEU A 351 1.54 21.82 -1.85
N VAL A 352 1.34 20.65 -2.44
CA VAL A 352 1.22 19.39 -1.71
C VAL A 352 2.60 18.73 -1.67
N ARG A 353 3.11 18.47 -0.46
CA ARG A 353 4.40 17.79 -0.27
C ARG A 353 4.40 16.91 0.97
N PRO A 354 5.17 15.83 0.98
CA PRO A 354 5.32 14.98 2.16
C PRO A 354 6.22 15.65 3.21
N GLU A 355 5.86 15.51 4.48
CA GLU A 355 6.64 15.99 5.63
C GLU A 355 6.64 14.97 6.74
N ASN A 356 7.74 14.93 7.53
CA ASN A 356 7.76 14.15 8.76
C ASN A 356 6.99 14.89 9.85
N ILE A 357 6.08 14.20 10.52
CA ILE A 357 5.36 14.73 11.69
C ILE A 357 6.00 14.23 13.00
N ASN A 358 5.68 14.91 14.10
CA ASN A 358 6.17 14.56 15.43
C ASN A 358 5.79 13.13 15.82
N SER A 359 6.63 12.53 16.66
CA SER A 359 6.40 11.19 17.20
C SER A 359 5.13 11.13 18.05
N TYR A 360 4.40 10.04 17.94
CA TYR A 360 3.20 9.79 18.73
C TYR A 360 3.03 8.30 19.03
N ASN A 361 2.08 8.00 19.92
CA ASN A 361 1.73 6.63 20.25
C ASN A 361 0.35 6.28 19.68
N SER A 362 0.14 5.00 19.41
CA SER A 362 -1.18 4.46 19.06
C SER A 362 -1.45 3.13 19.76
N PHE A 363 -2.72 2.79 19.87
CA PHE A 363 -3.20 1.53 20.40
C PHE A 363 -4.26 0.96 19.49
N GLN A 364 -4.15 -0.36 19.22
CA GLN A 364 -5.15 -1.10 18.47
C GLN A 364 -5.62 -2.29 19.31
N ALA A 365 -6.93 -2.54 19.28
CA ALA A 365 -7.53 -3.74 19.84
C ALA A 365 -8.34 -4.44 18.76
N GLY A 366 -8.05 -5.70 18.52
CA GLY A 366 -8.71 -6.55 17.53
C GLY A 366 -9.42 -7.73 18.19
N LEU A 367 -10.63 -8.03 17.70
CA LEU A 367 -11.45 -9.16 18.12
C LEU A 367 -11.96 -9.88 16.87
N THR A 368 -11.66 -11.18 16.74
CA THR A 368 -12.11 -11.98 15.61
C THR A 368 -12.71 -13.31 16.09
N PRO A 369 -14.01 -13.35 16.40
CA PRO A 369 -14.74 -14.61 16.56
C PRO A 369 -15.12 -15.20 15.20
N ASN A 370 -14.87 -16.51 15.03
CA ASN A 370 -15.21 -17.27 13.83
C ASN A 370 -15.81 -18.65 14.15
N PRO A 371 -16.93 -18.71 14.87
CA PRO A 371 -17.61 -19.98 15.17
C PRO A 371 -18.21 -20.62 13.92
N ALA A 372 -18.49 -21.91 13.98
CA ALA A 372 -19.16 -22.66 12.92
C ALA A 372 -20.49 -23.22 13.43
N PHE A 373 -21.59 -22.91 12.76
CA PHE A 373 -22.95 -23.36 13.10
C PHE A 373 -23.55 -24.17 11.93
N GLY A 374 -23.08 -25.41 11.78
CA GLY A 374 -23.51 -26.26 10.68
C GLY A 374 -23.16 -25.71 9.30
N LEU A 375 -24.16 -25.25 8.55
CA LEU A 375 -23.95 -24.64 7.23
C LEU A 375 -23.56 -23.15 7.29
N TRP A 376 -23.68 -22.51 8.42
CA TRP A 376 -23.39 -21.10 8.62
C TRP A 376 -22.08 -20.89 9.35
N HIS A 377 -21.17 -20.15 8.72
CA HIS A 377 -19.83 -19.82 9.19
C HIS A 377 -19.65 -18.30 9.28
N PRO A 378 -20.14 -17.65 10.36
CA PRO A 378 -19.93 -16.24 10.55
C PRO A 378 -18.50 -15.96 11.01
N THR A 379 -17.94 -14.86 10.52
CA THR A 379 -16.70 -14.28 11.04
C THR A 379 -16.93 -12.79 11.27
N LEU A 380 -16.74 -12.34 12.49
CA LEU A 380 -16.71 -10.92 12.82
C LEU A 380 -15.25 -10.50 12.98
N GLU A 381 -14.82 -9.46 12.27
CA GLU A 381 -13.57 -8.76 12.52
C GLU A 381 -13.92 -7.39 13.08
N ALA A 382 -13.60 -7.14 14.34
CA ALA A 382 -13.80 -5.87 15.00
C ALA A 382 -12.44 -5.29 15.41
N MET A 383 -12.16 -4.06 15.02
CA MET A 383 -10.93 -3.36 15.33
C MET A 383 -11.26 -1.98 15.92
N LEU A 384 -10.59 -1.63 16.99
CA LEU A 384 -10.57 -0.28 17.56
C LEU A 384 -9.16 0.27 17.43
N TYR A 385 -9.03 1.45 16.84
CA TYR A 385 -7.78 2.20 16.74
C TYR A 385 -7.89 3.52 17.53
N LYS A 386 -6.87 3.83 18.31
CA LYS A 386 -6.71 5.07 19.06
C LYS A 386 -5.30 5.57 18.90
N GLN A 387 -5.14 6.85 18.57
CA GLN A 387 -3.82 7.52 18.54
C GLN A 387 -3.79 8.69 19.52
N TRP A 388 -2.59 9.09 19.92
CA TRP A 388 -2.32 10.28 20.73
C TRP A 388 -1.42 11.23 19.94
N LEU A 389 -1.90 11.65 18.77
CA LEU A 389 -1.20 12.60 17.91
C LEU A 389 -1.59 14.02 18.32
N SER A 390 -0.56 14.88 18.50
CA SER A 390 -0.74 16.32 18.67
C SER A 390 -0.10 17.02 17.47
N MET A 391 -0.95 17.72 16.72
CA MET A 391 -0.56 18.50 15.54
C MET A 391 -1.43 19.74 15.48
N GLU A 392 -0.85 20.89 15.21
CA GLU A 392 -1.62 22.12 15.06
C GLU A 392 -2.59 22.00 13.87
N THR A 393 -3.87 22.25 14.13
CA THR A 393 -4.94 22.27 13.15
C THR A 393 -5.93 23.37 13.49
N HIS A 394 -6.80 23.73 12.56
CA HIS A 394 -7.86 24.71 12.80
C HIS A 394 -8.94 24.26 13.79
N VAL A 395 -9.01 22.96 14.08
CA VAL A 395 -9.98 22.40 15.05
C VAL A 395 -9.35 22.11 16.41
N GLY A 396 -8.10 22.52 16.61
CA GLY A 396 -7.32 22.28 17.82
C GLY A 396 -6.09 21.41 17.58
N ASN A 397 -5.35 21.11 18.64
CA ASN A 397 -4.04 20.48 18.55
C ASN A 397 -4.07 18.96 18.79
N LYS A 398 -5.25 18.34 18.94
CA LYS A 398 -5.36 16.92 19.28
C LYS A 398 -6.14 16.15 18.21
N LEU A 399 -5.45 15.23 17.55
CA LEU A 399 -6.02 14.29 16.60
C LEU A 399 -6.07 12.89 17.24
N GLY A 400 -7.00 12.67 18.14
CA GLY A 400 -7.04 11.47 18.95
C GLY A 400 -8.42 10.82 19.08
N ASN A 401 -9.40 11.16 18.25
CA ASN A 401 -10.69 10.47 18.28
C ASN A 401 -10.51 9.02 17.80
N PRO A 402 -11.03 8.02 18.54
CA PRO A 402 -10.87 6.62 18.14
C PRO A 402 -11.66 6.31 16.87
N VAL A 403 -11.17 5.34 16.11
CA VAL A 403 -11.84 4.76 14.93
C VAL A 403 -12.14 3.30 15.23
N ALA A 404 -13.37 2.87 15.00
CA ALA A 404 -13.73 1.46 15.02
C ALA A 404 -14.08 0.99 13.61
N VAL A 405 -13.62 -0.20 13.25
CA VAL A 405 -13.94 -0.88 11.99
C VAL A 405 -14.53 -2.24 12.34
N PHE A 406 -15.64 -2.57 11.70
CA PHE A 406 -16.33 -3.84 11.85
C PHE A 406 -16.50 -4.47 10.47
N GLN A 407 -16.14 -5.72 10.31
CA GLN A 407 -16.47 -6.51 9.15
C GLN A 407 -17.14 -7.80 9.58
N LEU A 408 -18.37 -8.00 9.17
CA LEU A 408 -19.13 -9.22 9.41
C LEU A 408 -19.25 -9.99 8.10
N SER A 409 -18.59 -11.13 8.04
CA SER A 409 -18.67 -12.07 6.94
C SER A 409 -19.58 -13.23 7.31
N ASN A 410 -20.67 -13.41 6.60
CA ASN A 410 -21.58 -14.54 6.76
C ASN A 410 -21.43 -15.47 5.55
N THR A 411 -20.82 -16.63 5.75
CA THR A 411 -20.70 -17.65 4.70
C THR A 411 -21.66 -18.79 4.97
N PHE A 412 -22.47 -19.13 3.95
CA PHE A 412 -23.45 -20.20 3.97
C PHE A 412 -23.04 -21.29 2.97
N ASP A 413 -22.72 -22.46 3.49
CA ASP A 413 -22.30 -23.62 2.68
C ASP A 413 -23.52 -24.53 2.39
N LEU A 414 -24.27 -24.18 1.34
CA LEU A 414 -25.56 -24.76 1.02
C LEU A 414 -25.45 -26.06 0.19
N LYS A 415 -24.40 -26.86 0.32
CA LYS A 415 -24.13 -28.11 -0.40
C LYS A 415 -24.03 -27.98 -1.95
N TRP A 416 -24.92 -27.24 -2.58
CA TRP A 416 -25.00 -27.02 -4.02
C TRP A 416 -24.49 -25.63 -4.46
N LEU A 417 -24.35 -24.71 -3.53
CA LEU A 417 -23.90 -23.32 -3.70
C LEU A 417 -23.29 -22.84 -2.40
N THR A 418 -22.22 -22.05 -2.47
CA THR A 418 -21.75 -21.24 -1.35
C THR A 418 -22.19 -19.80 -1.55
N ALA A 419 -22.87 -19.23 -0.57
CA ALA A 419 -23.26 -17.82 -0.55
C ALA A 419 -22.48 -17.08 0.54
N SER A 420 -22.02 -15.86 0.26
CA SER A 420 -21.32 -15.02 1.23
C SER A 420 -21.90 -13.62 1.22
N VAL A 421 -22.18 -13.09 2.40
CA VAL A 421 -22.56 -11.69 2.62
C VAL A 421 -21.50 -11.06 3.52
N VAL A 422 -20.81 -10.04 3.01
CA VAL A 422 -19.79 -9.30 3.74
C VAL A 422 -20.29 -7.89 3.98
N THR A 423 -20.42 -7.51 5.25
CA THR A 423 -20.81 -6.16 5.65
C THR A 423 -19.65 -5.51 6.38
N THR A 424 -19.22 -4.34 5.91
CA THR A 424 -18.16 -3.53 6.53
C THR A 424 -18.73 -2.21 7.01
N ALA A 425 -18.42 -1.84 8.24
CA ALA A 425 -18.78 -0.58 8.84
C ALA A 425 -17.55 0.08 9.48
N GLN A 426 -17.45 1.39 9.36
CA GLN A 426 -16.39 2.19 9.97
C GLN A 426 -17.00 3.43 10.65
N THR A 427 -16.52 3.77 11.84
CA THR A 427 -16.91 4.99 12.54
C THR A 427 -16.08 6.20 12.08
N GLU A 428 -16.53 7.39 12.39
CA GLU A 428 -15.69 8.60 12.35
C GLU A 428 -14.50 8.49 13.33
N GLY A 429 -13.49 9.33 13.14
CA GLY A 429 -12.34 9.44 14.03
C GLY A 429 -11.05 9.88 13.33
N ASN A 430 -9.91 9.74 13.99
CA ASN A 430 -8.62 10.22 13.49
C ASN A 430 -7.64 9.07 13.22
N MET A 431 -6.88 9.19 12.10
CA MET A 431 -5.83 8.26 11.72
C MET A 431 -4.69 9.03 11.01
N GLY A 432 -3.51 9.14 11.64
CA GLY A 432 -2.46 10.06 11.21
C GLY A 432 -2.98 11.50 11.22
N ASN A 433 -2.66 12.30 10.21
CA ASN A 433 -3.19 13.64 10.01
C ASN A 433 -4.60 13.67 9.36
N LYS A 434 -5.28 12.53 9.28
CA LYS A 434 -6.60 12.39 8.65
C LYS A 434 -7.70 12.35 9.71
N HIS A 435 -8.81 12.99 9.37
CA HIS A 435 -10.08 12.83 10.05
C HIS A 435 -11.08 12.14 9.12
N ILE A 436 -11.62 11.02 9.54
CA ILE A 436 -12.73 10.32 8.89
C ILE A 436 -13.99 11.04 9.33
N CYS A 437 -14.54 11.89 8.46
CA CYS A 437 -15.62 12.81 8.80
C CYS A 437 -16.99 12.13 8.89
N GLN A 438 -17.13 10.99 8.23
CA GLN A 438 -18.37 10.21 8.19
C GLN A 438 -18.04 8.74 8.24
N GLY A 439 -18.70 8.02 9.12
CA GLY A 439 -18.68 6.56 9.09
C GLY A 439 -19.25 6.04 7.78
N TYR A 440 -18.76 4.92 7.29
CA TYR A 440 -19.33 4.27 6.13
C TYR A 440 -19.83 2.87 6.46
N PHE A 441 -20.76 2.42 5.64
CA PHE A 441 -21.33 1.09 5.68
C PHE A 441 -21.36 0.53 4.26
N ASN A 442 -20.84 -0.67 4.07
CA ASN A 442 -20.83 -1.33 2.77
C ASN A 442 -21.27 -2.78 2.90
N THR A 443 -22.02 -3.29 1.94
CA THR A 443 -22.44 -4.70 1.90
C THR A 443 -22.19 -5.29 0.52
N ASP A 444 -21.42 -6.37 0.50
CA ASP A 444 -21.09 -7.15 -0.68
C ASP A 444 -21.76 -8.52 -0.60
N LEU A 445 -22.22 -9.02 -1.75
CA LEU A 445 -22.86 -10.32 -1.90
C LEU A 445 -22.11 -11.15 -2.92
N SER A 446 -21.80 -12.39 -2.59
CA SER A 446 -21.07 -13.30 -3.46
C SER A 446 -21.73 -14.66 -3.49
N PHE A 447 -21.88 -15.21 -4.69
CA PHE A 447 -22.33 -16.59 -4.91
C PHE A 447 -21.25 -17.35 -5.65
N TYR A 448 -20.92 -18.51 -5.14
CA TYR A 448 -19.90 -19.38 -5.70
C TYR A 448 -20.47 -20.78 -5.95
N LYS A 449 -20.27 -21.31 -7.16
CA LYS A 449 -20.65 -22.68 -7.49
C LYS A 449 -19.59 -23.36 -8.33
N SER A 450 -19.17 -24.54 -7.88
CA SER A 450 -18.32 -25.42 -8.66
C SER A 450 -19.17 -26.50 -9.38
N LEU A 451 -18.92 -26.70 -10.65
CA LEU A 451 -19.60 -27.62 -11.55
C LEU A 451 -18.57 -28.56 -12.21
N LEU A 452 -19.08 -29.63 -12.85
CA LEU A 452 -18.26 -30.56 -13.65
C LEU A 452 -17.06 -31.13 -12.90
N ASN A 453 -17.24 -31.57 -11.64
CA ASN A 453 -16.16 -32.07 -10.77
C ASN A 453 -15.01 -31.05 -10.60
N ASN A 454 -15.36 -29.80 -10.28
CA ASN A 454 -14.46 -28.67 -10.10
C ASN A 454 -13.72 -28.22 -11.38
N ARG A 455 -14.21 -28.60 -12.56
CA ARG A 455 -13.66 -28.13 -13.83
C ARG A 455 -14.25 -26.78 -14.27
N LEU A 456 -15.42 -26.42 -13.77
CA LEU A 456 -16.08 -25.16 -14.05
C LEU A 456 -16.48 -24.49 -12.73
N THR A 457 -16.08 -23.24 -12.56
CA THR A 457 -16.46 -22.41 -11.41
C THR A 457 -17.27 -21.23 -11.91
N LEU A 458 -18.42 -21.02 -11.34
CA LEU A 458 -19.23 -19.82 -11.56
C LEU A 458 -19.18 -18.98 -10.30
N THR A 459 -18.86 -17.70 -10.45
CA THR A 459 -18.90 -16.71 -9.37
C THR A 459 -19.74 -15.53 -9.83
N LEU A 460 -20.65 -15.10 -8.97
CA LEU A 460 -21.43 -13.89 -9.13
C LEU A 460 -21.14 -13.01 -7.92
N ASP A 461 -20.55 -11.85 -8.15
CA ASP A 461 -20.21 -10.87 -7.13
C ASP A 461 -21.03 -9.59 -7.35
N ALA A 462 -21.64 -9.07 -6.31
CA ALA A 462 -22.28 -7.77 -6.26
C ALA A 462 -21.66 -6.95 -5.14
N SER A 463 -20.99 -5.86 -5.48
CA SER A 463 -20.33 -4.97 -4.54
C SER A 463 -21.18 -3.75 -4.26
N ASP A 464 -21.07 -3.22 -3.04
CA ASP A 464 -21.79 -2.05 -2.53
C ASP A 464 -23.29 -2.09 -2.83
N LEU A 465 -23.95 -3.17 -2.41
CA LEU A 465 -25.32 -3.50 -2.73
C LEU A 465 -26.32 -2.35 -2.48
N PHE A 466 -26.03 -1.49 -1.51
CA PHE A 466 -26.89 -0.38 -1.10
C PHE A 466 -26.40 1.00 -1.56
N GLY A 467 -25.23 1.09 -2.25
CA GLY A 467 -24.65 2.36 -2.68
C GLY A 467 -24.20 3.25 -1.52
N THR A 468 -23.83 2.65 -0.37
CA THR A 468 -23.50 3.37 0.87
C THR A 468 -22.01 3.45 1.16
N GLY A 469 -21.15 2.93 0.26
CA GLY A 469 -19.70 2.87 0.40
C GLY A 469 -18.96 4.21 0.26
N ASN A 470 -19.65 5.35 0.31
CA ASN A 470 -19.06 6.67 0.16
C ASN A 470 -18.08 6.99 1.30
N GLN A 471 -16.93 7.58 0.94
CA GLN A 471 -15.90 7.94 1.90
C GLN A 471 -15.74 9.46 1.97
N HIS A 472 -15.80 10.00 3.18
CA HIS A 472 -15.58 11.40 3.48
C HIS A 472 -14.43 11.56 4.46
N ARG A 473 -13.31 12.16 3.98
CA ARG A 473 -12.07 12.29 4.75
C ARG A 473 -11.53 13.71 4.65
N THR A 474 -11.07 14.25 5.77
CA THR A 474 -10.36 15.53 5.82
C THR A 474 -8.91 15.30 6.21
N PHE A 475 -7.99 15.89 5.47
CA PHE A 475 -6.58 15.95 5.78
C PHE A 475 -6.26 17.32 6.37
N TYR A 476 -5.55 17.32 7.49
CA TYR A 476 -5.13 18.53 8.17
C TYR A 476 -3.67 18.83 7.87
N SER A 477 -3.39 20.10 7.54
CA SER A 477 -2.07 20.62 7.20
C SER A 477 -1.91 22.01 7.81
N GLY A 478 -1.71 22.10 9.13
CA GLY A 478 -1.70 23.38 9.83
C GLY A 478 -3.04 24.13 9.69
N ALA A 479 -3.00 25.33 9.17
CA ALA A 479 -4.19 26.15 8.93
C ALA A 479 -5.04 25.68 7.74
N GLN A 480 -4.50 24.85 6.87
CA GLN A 480 -5.21 24.33 5.70
C GLN A 480 -5.86 22.99 6.00
N ARG A 481 -6.96 22.72 5.33
CA ARG A 481 -7.62 21.42 5.31
C ARG A 481 -8.05 21.07 3.89
N THR A 482 -7.88 19.81 3.53
CA THR A 482 -8.40 19.27 2.27
C THR A 482 -9.38 18.16 2.57
N THR A 483 -10.61 18.32 2.13
CA THR A 483 -11.67 17.32 2.31
C THR A 483 -11.91 16.60 1.00
N PHE A 484 -11.87 15.28 1.03
CA PHE A 484 -12.19 14.40 -0.10
C PHE A 484 -13.54 13.75 0.17
N LEU A 485 -14.45 13.91 -0.77
CA LEU A 485 -15.68 13.15 -0.84
C LEU A 485 -15.59 12.25 -2.08
N ARG A 486 -15.43 10.97 -1.88
CA ARG A 486 -15.38 9.99 -2.95
C ARG A 486 -16.70 9.25 -3.02
N HIS A 487 -17.44 9.44 -4.10
CA HIS A 487 -18.57 8.60 -4.45
C HIS A 487 -18.03 7.38 -5.20
N LEU A 488 -18.09 6.22 -4.56
CA LEU A 488 -17.79 4.95 -5.23
C LEU A 488 -19.05 4.56 -6.00
N LEU A 489 -19.13 4.93 -7.27
CA LEU A 489 -20.22 4.51 -8.19
C LEU A 489 -20.09 3.04 -8.61
N ASP A 490 -19.29 2.26 -7.92
CA ASP A 490 -18.99 0.88 -8.25
C ASP A 490 -20.01 -0.13 -7.69
N GLN A 491 -21.27 0.04 -8.03
CA GLN A 491 -22.17 -1.11 -8.05
C GLN A 491 -21.78 -2.00 -9.24
N GLN A 492 -20.86 -2.93 -9.03
CA GLN A 492 -20.38 -3.83 -10.07
C GLN A 492 -20.94 -5.23 -9.86
N CYS A 493 -21.65 -5.73 -10.84
CA CYS A 493 -21.98 -7.15 -10.95
C CYS A 493 -20.97 -7.83 -11.88
N HIS A 494 -20.10 -8.66 -11.33
CA HIS A 494 -19.13 -9.43 -12.09
C HIS A 494 -19.50 -10.90 -12.14
N ALA A 495 -19.68 -11.44 -13.35
CA ALA A 495 -19.69 -12.87 -13.59
C ALA A 495 -18.31 -13.32 -14.08
N LYS A 496 -17.59 -14.08 -13.27
CA LYS A 496 -16.28 -14.63 -13.66
C LYS A 496 -16.42 -16.08 -14.10
N HIS A 497 -15.90 -16.38 -15.27
CA HIS A 497 -15.83 -17.71 -15.85
C HIS A 497 -14.35 -18.10 -16.02
N PRO A 498 -13.66 -18.62 -15.00
CA PRO A 498 -12.33 -19.15 -15.18
C PRO A 498 -12.42 -20.51 -15.87
N LEU A 499 -11.93 -20.59 -17.09
CA LEU A 499 -11.49 -21.86 -17.65
C LEU A 499 -10.22 -22.26 -16.87
N PRO A 500 -10.19 -23.41 -16.19
CA PRO A 500 -8.97 -23.81 -15.50
C PRO A 500 -7.91 -24.11 -16.56
N PRO A 501 -6.73 -23.45 -16.51
CA PRO A 501 -5.59 -23.98 -17.22
C PRO A 501 -5.22 -25.30 -16.53
N GLN A 502 -5.11 -26.37 -17.32
CA GLN A 502 -4.50 -27.61 -16.87
C GLN A 502 -3.00 -27.39 -16.64
N CYS A 503 -2.65 -26.75 -15.55
CA CYS A 503 -1.28 -26.72 -15.03
C CYS A 503 -1.38 -26.49 -13.52
N HIS A 504 -0.73 -27.36 -12.78
CA HIS A 504 -0.54 -27.20 -11.36
C HIS A 504 0.09 -25.84 -11.07
N GLN A 505 -0.70 -24.88 -10.63
CA GLN A 505 -0.19 -23.65 -10.03
C GLN A 505 0.35 -23.98 -8.65
N GLN A 506 1.65 -24.25 -8.53
CA GLN A 506 2.36 -23.91 -7.32
C GLN A 506 2.54 -22.39 -7.37
N GLN A 507 1.71 -21.67 -6.63
CA GLN A 507 2.01 -20.29 -6.26
C GLN A 507 3.30 -20.33 -5.46
N VAL A 508 4.38 -19.83 -6.04
CA VAL A 508 5.56 -19.41 -5.29
C VAL A 508 5.19 -18.08 -4.63
N GLN A 509 4.45 -18.16 -3.51
CA GLN A 509 4.43 -17.09 -2.54
C GLN A 509 5.78 -17.12 -1.83
N GLY A 510 6.49 -16.04 -1.85
CA GLY A 510 7.64 -15.84 -0.97
C GLY A 510 7.25 -16.20 0.46
N ASN A 511 8.06 -17.11 1.06
CA ASN A 511 7.93 -17.61 2.43
C ASN A 511 6.73 -18.51 2.72
N ARG A 512 6.84 -19.80 2.34
CA ARG A 512 6.66 -20.99 3.20
C ARG A 512 6.64 -22.27 2.38
N CYS A 513 7.72 -23.05 2.46
CA CYS A 513 7.70 -24.47 2.11
C CYS A 513 6.72 -25.21 3.04
N ARG A 514 5.61 -25.74 2.50
CA ARG A 514 4.84 -26.78 3.17
C ARG A 514 5.30 -28.13 2.66
N THR A 515 5.90 -28.91 3.52
CA THR A 515 6.19 -30.34 3.32
C THR A 515 4.88 -31.10 3.09
N VAL A 516 4.71 -31.68 1.92
CA VAL A 516 3.63 -32.63 1.65
C VAL A 516 4.08 -33.99 2.17
N THR A 517 3.63 -34.36 3.37
CA THR A 517 3.75 -35.74 3.88
C THR A 517 2.56 -36.54 3.34
N LYS A 518 2.84 -37.67 2.69
CA LYS A 518 1.84 -38.70 2.30
C LYS A 518 1.00 -39.09 3.51
N ARG A 519 -0.30 -38.87 3.44
CA ARG A 519 -1.28 -39.30 4.44
C ARG A 519 -1.40 -40.82 4.41
N LYS A 520 -0.96 -41.48 5.48
CA LYS A 520 -1.62 -42.69 5.99
C LYS A 520 -2.75 -42.24 6.92
N ASN A 521 -3.91 -42.86 6.74
CA ASN A 521 -5.13 -42.56 7.49
C ASN A 521 -4.89 -42.55 9.02
N VAL A 522 -5.08 -41.38 9.63
CA VAL A 522 -5.31 -41.27 11.09
C VAL A 522 -6.42 -40.21 11.28
N LYS A 523 -7.37 -40.58 12.11
CA LYS A 523 -8.62 -39.90 12.44
C LYS A 523 -8.45 -38.44 12.86
N ASN A 524 -9.43 -37.67 12.47
CA ASN A 524 -9.71 -36.24 12.69
C ASN A 524 -9.27 -35.69 14.05
N THR A 525 -8.36 -34.72 14.00
CA THR A 525 -8.30 -33.59 14.93
C THR A 525 -8.02 -32.32 14.10
N PRO A 526 -8.75 -31.23 14.27
CA PRO A 526 -8.53 -30.01 13.49
C PRO A 526 -7.24 -29.33 13.95
N LYS A 527 -6.24 -29.28 13.07
CA LYS A 527 -5.06 -28.45 13.29
C LYS A 527 -5.42 -27.00 12.98
N ALA A 528 -5.26 -26.14 13.98
CA ALA A 528 -5.33 -24.70 13.86
C ALA A 528 -4.46 -24.17 12.72
N ALA A 529 -5.04 -23.33 11.87
CA ALA A 529 -4.33 -22.60 10.84
C ALA A 529 -3.39 -21.57 11.50
N PRO A 530 -2.17 -21.39 11.01
CA PRO A 530 -1.30 -20.32 11.52
C PRO A 530 -1.82 -18.97 11.03
N SER A 531 -2.24 -18.15 11.98
CA SER A 531 -2.58 -16.76 11.80
C SER A 531 -1.33 -15.94 11.44
N ASN A 532 -1.19 -15.55 10.20
CA ASN A 532 -0.34 -14.44 9.76
C ASN A 532 -1.15 -13.58 8.79
N LEU A 533 -2.07 -12.84 9.32
CA LEU A 533 -2.66 -11.67 8.69
C LEU A 533 -1.89 -10.45 9.22
N SER A 534 -0.74 -10.17 8.62
CA SER A 534 -0.18 -8.82 8.67
C SER A 534 -0.99 -7.96 7.71
N TYR A 535 -1.99 -7.27 8.21
CA TYR A 535 -2.61 -6.18 7.47
C TYR A 535 -1.60 -5.04 7.41
N SER A 536 -0.83 -4.98 6.33
CA SER A 536 -0.15 -3.77 5.94
C SER A 536 -1.22 -2.82 5.38
N TRP A 537 -1.70 -1.92 6.19
CA TRP A 537 -2.48 -0.78 5.75
C TRP A 537 -1.57 0.20 5.00
N THR A 538 -1.18 -0.13 3.78
CA THR A 538 -0.64 0.83 2.82
C THR A 538 -1.80 1.53 2.11
N GLY A 539 -2.60 2.24 2.86
CA GLY A 539 -3.69 3.08 2.33
C GLY A 539 -3.24 4.50 1.98
N ALA A 540 -1.96 4.71 1.65
CA ALA A 540 -1.46 6.04 1.31
C ALA A 540 -0.67 6.09 -0.02
N ALA A 541 -0.65 5.02 -0.81
CA ALA A 541 0.14 4.97 -2.04
C ALA A 541 -0.71 4.83 -3.32
N ALA A 542 -1.93 5.36 -3.33
CA ALA A 542 -2.80 5.32 -4.51
C ALA A 542 -3.16 6.72 -5.04
N LEU A 543 -2.25 7.69 -4.97
CA LEU A 543 -2.35 8.96 -5.68
C LEU A 543 -0.97 9.38 -6.18
N SER A 544 -0.28 8.53 -6.91
CA SER A 544 0.82 8.88 -7.82
C SER A 544 1.06 7.69 -8.74
N GLY A 545 0.22 7.56 -9.71
CA GLY A 545 0.39 6.66 -10.85
C GLY A 545 1.14 7.35 -11.97
#